data_790d3c188efeb1e52a42bae53839411f
#
_entry.id   790d3c188efeb1e52a42bae53839411f
#
_cell.length_a   1.000
_cell.length_b   1.000
_cell.length_c   1.000
_cell.angle_alpha   90.00
_cell.angle_beta   90.00
_cell.angle_gamma   90.00
#
_symmetry.space_group_name_H-M   'P 1'
#
loop_
_entity.id
_entity.type
_entity.pdbx_description
1 polymer ?
#
loop_
_entity_poly.entity_id
_entity_poly.type
_entity_poly.pdbx_seq_one_letter_code
_entity_poly.pdbx_strand_id
1 'polypeptide(L)' 'MARFIYAKCSVIKFRGGTVVLYPLAKYQPEVKPLYGKRVHVVIIAEE' A
#
# COMPACT_ATOMS: atom_id res chain seq x y z
N MET A 1 -6.35 -16.50 -7.64
CA MET A 1 -7.45 -16.25 -6.70
C MET A 1 -7.28 -14.89 -6.04
N ALA A 2 -8.32 -14.10 -6.03
CA ALA A 2 -8.27 -12.77 -5.43
C ALA A 2 -8.29 -12.84 -3.91
N ARG A 3 -7.58 -11.90 -3.30
CA ARG A 3 -7.49 -11.85 -1.86
C ARG A 3 -7.65 -10.40 -1.42
N PHE A 4 -8.43 -10.17 -0.38
CA PHE A 4 -8.64 -8.83 0.13
C PHE A 4 -7.80 -8.60 1.37
N ILE A 5 -7.04 -7.51 1.35
CA ILE A 5 -6.23 -7.10 2.48
C ILE A 5 -6.60 -5.66 2.80
N TYR A 6 -6.94 -5.40 4.06
CA TYR A 6 -7.13 -4.04 4.54
C TYR A 6 -5.83 -3.57 5.17
N ALA A 7 -5.36 -2.41 4.76
CA ALA A 7 -4.15 -1.85 5.34
C ALA A 7 -4.21 -0.33 5.28
N LYS A 8 -3.86 0.30 6.39
CA LYS A 8 -3.68 1.75 6.40
C LYS A 8 -2.30 2.05 5.87
N CYS A 9 -2.23 3.03 4.98
CA CYS A 9 -0.98 3.40 4.35
C CYS A 9 -0.75 4.88 4.47
N SER A 10 0.52 5.25 4.52
CA SER A 10 0.89 6.66 4.40
C SER A 10 1.19 6.92 2.93
N VAL A 11 0.77 8.09 2.46
CA VAL A 11 1.09 8.52 1.11
C VAL A 11 2.35 9.36 1.22
N ILE A 12 3.44 8.89 0.67
CA ILE A 12 4.71 9.59 0.77
C ILE A 12 5.23 9.91 -0.61
N LYS A 13 6.06 10.95 -0.66
CA LYS A 13 6.69 11.36 -1.88
C LYS A 13 8.05 10.71 -2.00
N PHE A 14 8.28 10.07 -3.11
CA PHE A 14 9.56 9.45 -3.37
C PHE A 14 10.35 10.29 -4.36
N ARG A 15 11.54 9.86 -4.69
CA ARG A 15 12.40 10.57 -5.63
C ARG A 15 11.69 10.93 -6.92
N GLY A 16 12.00 12.12 -7.48
CA GLY A 16 11.50 12.51 -8.78
C GLY A 16 10.01 12.81 -8.81
N GLY A 17 9.43 13.08 -7.65
CA GLY A 17 8.02 13.43 -7.58
C GLY A 17 7.07 12.24 -7.60
N THR A 18 7.60 11.04 -7.61
CA THR A 18 6.78 9.83 -7.54
C THR A 18 6.13 9.73 -6.17
N VAL A 19 4.85 9.39 -6.17
CA VAL A 19 4.10 9.20 -4.94
C VAL A 19 3.90 7.72 -4.70
N VAL A 20 4.16 7.27 -3.48
CA VAL A 20 4.02 5.85 -3.16
C VAL A 20 3.16 5.68 -1.92
N LEU A 21 2.52 4.53 -1.83
CA LEU A 21 1.75 4.15 -0.66
C LEU A 21 2.62 3.26 0.21
N TYR A 22 2.84 3.70 1.44
CA TYR A 22 3.67 2.97 2.38
C TYR A 22 2.81 2.39 3.47
N PRO A 23 2.63 1.06 3.52
CA PRO A 23 1.81 0.47 4.57
C PRO A 23 2.44 0.68 5.94
N LEU A 24 1.60 0.98 6.93
CA LEU A 24 2.09 1.15 8.29
C LEU A 24 2.68 -0.16 8.79
N ALA A 25 3.60 -0.06 9.75
CA ALA A 25 4.32 -1.23 10.25
C ALA A 25 3.40 -2.38 10.66
N LYS A 26 2.25 -2.05 11.21
CA LYS A 26 1.27 -3.03 11.63
C LYS A 26 0.79 -3.92 10.49
N TYR A 27 0.79 -3.40 9.28
CA TYR A 27 0.25 -4.10 8.11
C TYR A 27 1.32 -4.69 7.20
N GLN A 28 2.57 -4.44 7.51
CA GLN A 28 3.68 -4.92 6.68
C GLN A 28 3.67 -6.44 6.47
N PRO A 29 3.45 -7.25 7.52
CA PRO A 29 3.48 -8.69 7.33
C PRO A 29 2.45 -9.21 6.33
N GLU A 30 1.33 -8.51 6.20
CA GLU A 30 0.28 -8.92 5.27
C GLU A 30 0.61 -8.55 3.83
N VAL A 31 1.35 -7.47 3.65
CA VAL A 31 1.63 -6.94 2.33
C VAL A 31 2.93 -7.49 1.74
N LYS A 32 3.90 -7.82 2.59
CA LYS A 32 5.19 -8.31 2.13
C LYS A 32 5.13 -9.45 1.12
N PRO A 33 4.25 -10.44 1.28
CA PRO A 33 4.19 -11.54 0.32
C PRO A 33 3.83 -11.10 -1.09
N LEU A 34 3.31 -9.89 -1.24
CA LEU A 34 2.90 -9.36 -2.54
C LEU A 34 4.01 -8.60 -3.24
N TYR A 35 5.21 -8.61 -2.67
CA TYR A 35 6.34 -7.89 -3.24
C TYR A 35 6.56 -8.29 -4.70
N GLY A 36 6.71 -7.29 -5.55
CA GLY A 36 6.94 -7.52 -6.96
C GLY A 36 5.69 -7.81 -7.78
N LYS A 37 4.54 -7.87 -7.14
CA LYS A 37 3.28 -8.15 -7.83
C LYS A 37 2.50 -6.86 -8.04
N ARG A 38 1.70 -6.85 -9.07
CA ARG A 38 0.78 -5.73 -9.30
C ARG A 38 -0.51 -6.02 -8.56
N VAL A 39 -1.03 -5.01 -7.92
CA VAL A 39 -2.27 -5.16 -7.15
C VAL A 39 -3.19 -4.00 -7.48
N HIS A 40 -4.49 -4.23 -7.31
CA HIS A 40 -5.47 -3.18 -7.42
C HIS A 40 -5.66 -2.55 -6.06
N VAL A 41 -5.72 -1.23 -6.02
CA VAL A 41 -5.82 -0.51 -4.76
C VAL A 41 -7.02 0.43 -4.80
N VAL A 42 -7.78 0.43 -3.72
CA VAL A 42 -8.87 1.39 -3.52
C VAL A 42 -8.42 2.31 -2.40
N ILE A 43 -8.44 3.61 -2.66
CA ILE A 43 -7.99 4.60 -1.69
C ILE A 43 -9.19 5.30 -1.09
N ILE A 44 -9.25 5.31 0.23
CA ILE A 44 -10.27 6.04 0.97
C ILE A 44 -9.54 7.10 1.78
N ALA A 45 -9.69 8.35 1.38
CA ALA A 45 -8.99 9.44 2.05
C ALA A 45 -9.88 10.06 3.11
N GLU A 46 -9.31 10.23 4.28
CA GLU A 46 -10.00 10.90 5.39
C GLU A 46 -9.53 12.35 5.41
N GLU A 47 -10.30 13.22 4.81
CA GLU A 47 -9.93 14.63 4.77
C GLU A 47 -10.87 15.48 5.56
#